data_22ac1f60c3eb6f719ba1d8f221931b9c
#
_entry.id   22ac1f60c3eb6f719ba1d8f221931b9c
#
_cell.length_a   1.000
_cell.length_b   1.000
_cell.length_c   1.000
_cell.angle_alpha   90.00
_cell.angle_beta   90.00
_cell.angle_gamma   90.00
#
_symmetry.space_group_name_H-M   'P 1'
#
loop_
_entity.id
_entity.type
_entity.pdbx_description
1 polymer ?
#
loop_
_entity_poly.entity_id
_entity_poly.type
_entity_poly.pdbx_seq_one_letter_code
_entity_poly.pdbx_strand_id
1 'polypeptide(L)'
;AEVLVAHNAFFERSITRFHMPFDLPLEKVRCTMAQACMCGLPRDLDSAAKIVSGGKYLKDKDGHTLMLSMSKPRRLVKSDCEELIPILNNIGYPLERSEWKKIQVMQKNLLETISLGKTPEDKRLIPYFLVYRESQEEFVRLVEYARQDVRVEYMLYMNLPKIPESELKVWQLDQQINDRGVQVDVHNAGGIVKTLDD
;
A
#
# COMPACT_ATOMS: atom_id res chain seq x y z
N ALA A 1 -11.68 -26.67 6.94
CA ALA A 1 -10.76 -25.61 7.33
C ALA A 1 -10.98 -24.42 6.42
N GLU A 2 -11.21 -23.25 6.97
CA GLU A 2 -11.34 -22.01 6.19
C GLU A 2 -9.99 -21.64 5.60
N VAL A 3 -9.99 -21.28 4.34
CA VAL A 3 -8.80 -20.89 3.58
C VAL A 3 -9.00 -19.44 3.12
N LEU A 4 -8.01 -18.59 3.40
CA LEU A 4 -7.96 -17.25 2.84
C LEU A 4 -7.33 -17.28 1.46
N VAL A 5 -7.98 -16.67 0.49
CA VAL A 5 -7.48 -16.52 -0.88
C VAL A 5 -7.21 -15.05 -1.16
N ALA A 6 -6.04 -14.73 -1.70
CA ALA A 6 -5.70 -13.39 -2.13
C ALA A 6 -4.80 -13.40 -3.37
N HIS A 7 -4.79 -12.29 -4.11
CA HIS A 7 -3.87 -12.09 -5.23
C HIS A 7 -2.63 -11.33 -4.74
N ASN A 8 -1.46 -11.96 -4.77
CA ASN A 8 -0.26 -11.48 -4.08
C ASN A 8 -0.41 -11.53 -2.53
N ALA A 9 -0.79 -12.69 -2.03
CA ALA A 9 -1.12 -12.93 -0.62
C ALA A 9 -0.03 -12.53 0.40
N PHE A 10 1.18 -12.24 -0.05
CA PHE A 10 2.24 -11.66 0.78
C PHE A 10 1.82 -10.29 1.35
N PHE A 11 1.08 -9.49 0.57
CA PHE A 11 0.62 -8.17 0.99
C PHE A 11 -0.40 -8.28 2.14
N GLU A 12 -1.43 -9.11 2.00
CA GLU A 12 -2.44 -9.32 3.05
C GLU A 12 -1.82 -9.89 4.33
N ARG A 13 -0.90 -10.85 4.19
CA ARG A 13 -0.16 -11.40 5.33
C ARG A 13 0.67 -10.34 6.05
N SER A 14 1.38 -9.50 5.29
CA SER A 14 2.18 -8.41 5.87
C SER A 14 1.30 -7.43 6.63
N ILE A 15 0.15 -7.03 6.07
CA ILE A 15 -0.78 -6.13 6.75
C ILE A 15 -1.33 -6.77 8.02
N THR A 16 -1.80 -8.03 7.95
CA THR A 16 -2.34 -8.69 9.14
C THR A 16 -1.31 -8.85 10.24
N ARG A 17 -0.09 -9.23 9.89
CA ARG A 17 1.00 -9.41 10.84
C ARG A 17 1.43 -8.14 11.57
N PHE A 18 1.44 -7.00 10.87
CA PHE A 18 1.99 -5.75 11.42
C PHE A 18 0.93 -4.75 11.87
N HIS A 19 -0.31 -4.88 11.41
CA HIS A 19 -1.35 -3.87 11.62
C HIS A 19 -2.67 -4.40 12.17
N MET A 20 -2.85 -5.73 12.22
CA MET A 20 -4.07 -6.33 12.74
C MET A 20 -3.81 -7.09 14.05
N PRO A 21 -4.84 -7.29 14.90
CA PRO A 21 -4.70 -8.02 16.16
C PRO A 21 -4.63 -9.54 15.98
N PHE A 22 -4.51 -10.03 14.75
CA PHE A 22 -4.41 -11.46 14.41
C PHE A 22 -3.41 -11.65 13.28
N ASP A 23 -2.82 -12.85 13.23
CA ASP A 23 -1.96 -13.28 12.12
C ASP A 23 -2.69 -14.32 11.25
N LEU A 24 -2.29 -14.38 9.98
CA LEU A 24 -2.79 -15.38 9.04
C LEU A 24 -1.79 -16.55 8.94
N PRO A 25 -2.13 -17.73 9.49
CA PRO A 25 -1.28 -18.90 9.35
C PRO A 25 -1.06 -19.22 7.87
N LEU A 26 0.20 -19.40 7.49
CA LEU A 26 0.60 -19.58 6.09
C LEU A 26 -0.07 -20.80 5.43
N GLU A 27 -0.34 -21.85 6.23
CA GLU A 27 -1.01 -23.07 5.78
C GLU A 27 -2.45 -22.82 5.32
N LYS A 28 -3.08 -21.77 5.83
CA LYS A 28 -4.44 -21.34 5.49
C LYS A 28 -4.50 -20.33 4.35
N VAL A 29 -3.35 -19.92 3.81
CA VAL A 29 -3.30 -18.92 2.74
C VAL A 29 -3.12 -19.56 1.38
N ARG A 30 -3.82 -19.05 0.38
CA ARG A 30 -3.67 -19.40 -1.03
C ARG A 30 -3.47 -18.13 -1.85
N CYS A 31 -2.54 -18.19 -2.80
CA CYS A 31 -2.18 -17.05 -3.64
C CYS A 31 -2.60 -17.30 -5.08
N THR A 32 -3.56 -16.53 -5.59
CA THR A 32 -4.01 -16.65 -6.99
C THR A 32 -2.96 -16.13 -7.98
N MET A 33 -2.05 -15.24 -7.56
CA MET A 33 -0.91 -14.85 -8.37
C MET A 33 0.05 -16.04 -8.57
N ALA A 34 0.40 -16.79 -7.52
CA ALA A 34 1.22 -17.98 -7.62
C ALA A 34 0.54 -19.06 -8.47
N GLN A 35 -0.78 -19.22 -8.32
CA GLN A 35 -1.60 -20.14 -9.12
C GLN A 35 -1.60 -19.76 -10.61
N ALA A 36 -1.71 -18.47 -10.93
CA ALA A 36 -1.63 -17.96 -12.29
C ALA A 36 -0.23 -18.18 -12.89
N CYS A 37 0.84 -17.85 -12.14
CA CYS A 37 2.22 -18.07 -12.58
C CYS A 37 2.53 -19.55 -12.88
N MET A 38 2.02 -20.47 -12.07
CA MET A 38 2.16 -21.91 -12.31
C MET A 38 1.54 -22.31 -13.66
N CYS A 39 0.48 -21.62 -14.08
CA CYS A 39 -0.17 -21.83 -15.38
C CYS A 39 0.46 -21.05 -16.54
N GLY A 40 1.58 -20.37 -16.33
CA GLY A 40 2.22 -19.52 -17.35
C GLY A 40 1.47 -18.24 -17.66
N LEU A 41 0.56 -17.79 -16.76
CA LEU A 41 -0.22 -16.57 -16.91
C LEU A 41 0.52 -15.36 -16.31
N PRO A 42 0.13 -14.14 -16.72
CA PRO A 42 0.67 -12.92 -16.13
C PRO A 42 0.47 -12.84 -14.60
N ARG A 43 1.38 -12.15 -13.93
CA ARG A 43 1.34 -11.96 -12.47
C ARG A 43 0.27 -10.97 -12.03
N ASP A 44 -0.07 -10.00 -12.86
CA ASP A 44 -1.06 -8.99 -12.52
C ASP A 44 -2.49 -9.54 -12.65
N LEU A 45 -3.34 -9.11 -11.72
CA LEU A 45 -4.71 -9.60 -11.59
C LEU A 45 -5.55 -9.34 -12.83
N ASP A 46 -5.42 -8.14 -13.44
CA ASP A 46 -6.23 -7.73 -14.59
C ASP A 46 -5.92 -8.57 -15.83
N SER A 47 -4.62 -8.72 -16.16
CA SER A 47 -4.18 -9.50 -17.33
C SER A 47 -4.51 -10.99 -17.17
N ALA A 48 -4.27 -11.56 -16.00
CA ALA A 48 -4.61 -12.95 -15.72
C ALA A 48 -6.13 -13.19 -15.83
N ALA A 49 -6.93 -12.31 -15.22
CA ALA A 49 -8.38 -12.41 -15.26
C ALA A 49 -8.94 -12.24 -16.68
N LYS A 50 -8.39 -11.31 -17.45
CA LYS A 50 -8.78 -11.10 -18.84
C LYS A 50 -8.58 -12.36 -19.69
N ILE A 51 -7.43 -13.02 -19.54
CA ILE A 51 -7.13 -14.25 -20.27
C ILE A 51 -8.07 -15.38 -19.86
N VAL A 52 -8.19 -15.64 -18.54
CA VAL A 52 -8.97 -16.76 -18.01
C VAL A 52 -10.47 -16.60 -18.28
N SER A 53 -10.98 -15.37 -18.23
CA SER A 53 -12.39 -15.10 -18.44
C SER A 53 -12.80 -14.81 -19.90
N GLY A 54 -11.84 -14.75 -20.81
CA GLY A 54 -12.10 -14.28 -22.16
C GLY A 54 -12.57 -12.83 -22.21
N GLY A 55 -12.09 -11.99 -21.28
CA GLY A 55 -12.40 -10.57 -21.22
C GLY A 55 -13.70 -10.22 -20.48
N LYS A 56 -14.38 -11.18 -19.84
CA LYS A 56 -15.64 -10.93 -19.10
C LYS A 56 -15.40 -10.25 -17.75
N TYR A 57 -14.27 -10.52 -17.10
CA TYR A 57 -13.89 -9.95 -15.82
C TYR A 57 -12.73 -9.00 -16.02
N LEU A 58 -12.94 -7.73 -15.77
CA LEU A 58 -11.95 -6.68 -15.88
C LEU A 58 -11.84 -5.92 -14.55
N LYS A 59 -10.65 -5.40 -14.32
CA LYS A 59 -10.40 -4.52 -13.17
C LYS A 59 -11.08 -3.18 -13.37
N ASP A 60 -11.58 -2.62 -12.30
CA ASP A 60 -12.19 -1.29 -12.27
C ASP A 60 -11.08 -0.21 -12.23
N LYS A 61 -10.79 0.39 -13.37
CA LYS A 61 -9.73 1.40 -13.50
C LYS A 61 -10.05 2.70 -12.77
N ASP A 62 -11.30 3.09 -12.75
CA ASP A 62 -11.75 4.32 -12.07
C ASP A 62 -11.65 4.14 -10.55
N GLY A 63 -12.06 2.96 -10.05
CA GLY A 63 -11.88 2.57 -8.66
C GLY A 63 -10.42 2.51 -8.24
N HIS A 64 -9.52 2.04 -9.11
CA HIS A 64 -8.08 2.06 -8.87
C HIS A 64 -7.54 3.49 -8.73
N THR A 65 -7.94 4.39 -9.63
CA THR A 65 -7.56 5.81 -9.57
C THR A 65 -8.07 6.46 -8.28
N LEU A 66 -9.30 6.17 -7.89
CA LEU A 66 -9.88 6.64 -6.64
C LEU A 66 -9.09 6.12 -5.43
N MET A 67 -8.79 4.82 -5.38
CA MET A 67 -7.98 4.22 -4.32
C MET A 67 -6.63 4.93 -4.17
N LEU A 68 -5.92 5.17 -5.27
CA LEU A 68 -4.65 5.89 -5.25
C LEU A 68 -4.81 7.34 -4.76
N SER A 69 -5.91 8.01 -5.10
CA SER A 69 -6.17 9.38 -4.66
C SER A 69 -6.51 9.47 -3.18
N MET A 70 -7.22 8.48 -2.63
CA MET A 70 -7.59 8.41 -1.22
C MET A 70 -6.45 7.91 -0.33
N SER A 71 -5.53 7.11 -0.85
CA SER A 71 -4.37 6.60 -0.10
C SER A 71 -3.21 7.58 0.01
N LYS A 72 -3.26 8.72 -0.70
CA LYS A 72 -2.23 9.76 -0.64
C LYS A 72 -2.72 10.97 0.14
N PRO A 73 -1.87 11.60 0.95
CA PRO A 73 -2.19 12.88 1.57
C PRO A 73 -2.58 13.91 0.52
N ARG A 74 -3.71 14.59 0.73
CA ARG A 74 -4.12 15.68 -0.15
C ARG A 74 -3.31 16.95 0.13
N ARG A 75 -3.14 17.76 -0.90
CA ARG A 75 -2.58 19.08 -0.73
C ARG A 75 -3.54 19.96 0.09
N LEU A 76 -3.00 20.69 1.05
CA LEU A 76 -3.75 21.66 1.83
C LEU A 76 -4.22 22.82 0.93
N VAL A 77 -5.49 23.18 1.04
CA VAL A 77 -6.05 24.38 0.40
C VAL A 77 -5.89 25.60 1.31
N LYS A 78 -6.22 26.79 0.80
CA LYS A 78 -6.03 28.03 1.56
C LYS A 78 -6.75 28.02 2.93
N SER A 79 -7.99 27.55 2.98
CA SER A 79 -8.77 27.44 4.22
C SER A 79 -8.09 26.56 5.26
N ASP A 80 -7.63 25.37 4.86
CA ASP A 80 -6.89 24.47 5.75
C ASP A 80 -5.65 25.17 6.34
N CYS A 81 -4.91 25.88 5.48
CA CYS A 81 -3.71 26.57 5.93
C CYS A 81 -4.04 27.70 6.91
N GLU A 82 -5.12 28.46 6.68
CA GLU A 82 -5.55 29.52 7.57
C GLU A 82 -6.00 28.99 8.95
N GLU A 83 -6.64 27.82 8.98
CA GLU A 83 -7.01 27.14 10.22
C GLU A 83 -5.82 26.57 10.99
N LEU A 84 -4.75 26.19 10.27
CA LEU A 84 -3.52 25.67 10.88
C LEU A 84 -2.62 26.76 11.48
N ILE A 85 -2.73 28.02 11.05
CA ILE A 85 -1.86 29.11 11.52
C ILE A 85 -1.83 29.23 13.06
N PRO A 86 -2.96 29.31 13.80
CA PRO A 86 -2.92 29.41 15.24
C PRO A 86 -2.28 28.18 15.91
N ILE A 87 -2.48 27.00 15.33
CA ILE A 87 -1.89 25.76 15.83
C ILE A 87 -0.37 25.77 15.64
N LEU A 88 0.08 26.13 14.44
CA LEU A 88 1.51 26.19 14.11
C LEU A 88 2.23 27.27 14.94
N ASN A 89 1.58 28.41 15.17
CA ASN A 89 2.11 29.45 16.04
C ASN A 89 2.35 28.93 17.47
N ASN A 90 1.42 28.14 18.00
CA ASN A 90 1.54 27.57 19.35
C ASN A 90 2.68 26.53 19.48
N ILE A 91 3.07 25.89 18.40
CA ILE A 91 4.16 24.91 18.39
C ILE A 91 5.50 25.48 17.91
N GLY A 92 5.59 26.81 17.75
CA GLY A 92 6.85 27.50 17.48
C GLY A 92 7.11 27.87 16.02
N TYR A 93 6.08 27.89 15.17
CA TYR A 93 6.15 28.35 13.78
C TYR A 93 5.38 29.67 13.64
N PRO A 94 5.99 30.84 13.93
CA PRO A 94 5.31 32.14 13.88
C PRO A 94 4.95 32.47 12.42
N LEU A 95 3.65 32.50 12.12
CA LEU A 95 3.09 32.76 10.80
C LEU A 95 1.96 33.78 10.89
N GLU A 96 1.92 34.69 9.93
CA GLU A 96 0.79 35.58 9.71
C GLU A 96 -0.25 34.94 8.78
N ARG A 97 -1.50 35.44 8.85
CA ARG A 97 -2.60 34.91 8.03
C ARG A 97 -2.35 35.05 6.51
N SER A 98 -1.60 36.08 6.13
CA SER A 98 -1.16 36.29 4.75
C SER A 98 -0.17 35.24 4.22
N GLU A 99 0.51 34.52 5.11
CA GLU A 99 1.60 33.59 4.81
C GLU A 99 1.15 32.12 4.60
N TRP A 100 -0.14 31.89 4.38
CA TRP A 100 -0.70 30.55 4.18
C TRP A 100 0.04 29.72 3.12
N LYS A 101 0.64 30.36 2.09
CA LYS A 101 1.46 29.66 1.08
C LYS A 101 2.70 29.00 1.66
N LYS A 102 3.27 29.55 2.73
CA LYS A 102 4.42 28.95 3.42
C LYS A 102 4.04 27.58 3.99
N ILE A 103 2.82 27.43 4.52
CA ILE A 103 2.31 26.15 5.04
C ILE A 103 2.23 25.09 3.93
N GLN A 104 1.79 25.47 2.71
CA GLN A 104 1.79 24.54 1.58
C GLN A 104 3.20 24.09 1.19
N VAL A 105 4.19 24.98 1.27
CA VAL A 105 5.59 24.64 1.00
C VAL A 105 6.12 23.71 2.10
N MET A 106 5.82 23.99 3.36
CA MET A 106 6.19 23.13 4.49
C MET A 106 5.58 21.73 4.34
N GLN A 107 4.29 21.63 3.97
CA GLN A 107 3.65 20.34 3.70
C GLN A 107 4.36 19.61 2.57
N LYS A 108 4.63 20.29 1.44
CA LYS A 108 5.32 19.68 0.30
C LYS A 108 6.67 19.08 0.71
N ASN A 109 7.49 19.85 1.42
CA ASN A 109 8.82 19.42 1.87
C ASN A 109 8.72 18.22 2.84
N LEU A 110 7.75 18.22 3.75
CA LEU A 110 7.52 17.11 4.66
C LEU A 110 7.11 15.85 3.90
N LEU A 111 6.18 15.95 2.96
CA LEU A 111 5.72 14.81 2.16
C LEU A 111 6.84 14.25 1.26
N GLU A 112 7.68 15.10 0.69
CA GLU A 112 8.87 14.68 -0.07
C GLU A 112 9.87 13.94 0.83
N THR A 113 10.13 14.44 2.04
CA THR A 113 11.00 13.79 3.03
C THR A 113 10.51 12.39 3.38
N ILE A 114 9.20 12.25 3.66
CA ILE A 114 8.57 10.97 3.97
C ILE A 114 8.62 10.02 2.76
N SER A 115 8.38 10.53 1.55
CA SER A 115 8.40 9.71 0.32
C SER A 115 9.78 9.11 0.02
N LEU A 116 10.84 9.78 0.47
CA LEU A 116 12.21 9.30 0.38
C LEU A 116 12.60 8.34 1.52
N GLY A 117 11.65 7.93 2.37
CA GLY A 117 11.90 7.08 3.53
C GLY A 117 12.70 7.77 4.65
N LYS A 118 12.83 9.11 4.60
CA LYS A 118 13.55 9.89 5.61
C LYS A 118 12.61 10.32 6.73
N THR A 119 13.15 10.47 7.92
CA THR A 119 12.41 11.02 9.07
C THR A 119 12.37 12.55 8.96
N PRO A 120 11.18 13.19 9.04
CA PRO A 120 11.08 14.64 9.10
C PRO A 120 11.81 15.22 10.32
N GLU A 121 12.42 16.39 10.15
CA GLU A 121 13.11 17.10 11.24
C GLU A 121 12.15 17.40 12.41
N ASP A 122 10.96 17.87 12.11
CA ASP A 122 9.93 18.09 13.13
C ASP A 122 8.73 17.15 12.93
N LYS A 123 8.70 16.07 13.73
CA LYS A 123 7.62 15.09 13.73
C LYS A 123 6.27 15.65 14.20
N ARG A 124 6.27 16.79 14.91
CA ARG A 124 5.04 17.43 15.41
C ARG A 124 4.16 17.94 14.27
N LEU A 125 4.75 18.17 13.08
CA LEU A 125 4.04 18.61 11.88
C LEU A 125 3.25 17.48 11.17
N ILE A 126 3.62 16.22 11.42
CA ILE A 126 3.02 15.06 10.74
C ILE A 126 1.50 15.02 10.87
N PRO A 127 0.88 15.15 12.07
CA PRO A 127 -0.57 15.07 12.23
C PRO A 127 -1.33 16.15 11.48
N TYR A 128 -0.71 17.30 11.25
CA TYR A 128 -1.34 18.45 10.60
C TYR A 128 -1.18 18.44 9.08
N PHE A 129 -0.15 17.77 8.57
CA PHE A 129 0.21 17.78 7.15
C PHE A 129 -0.15 16.49 6.42
N LEU A 130 -0.34 15.37 7.13
CA LEU A 130 -0.87 14.13 6.56
C LEU A 130 -2.40 14.13 6.58
N VAL A 131 -3.00 14.99 5.78
CA VAL A 131 -4.45 15.10 5.66
C VAL A 131 -4.91 14.30 4.43
N TYR A 132 -5.83 13.36 4.63
CA TYR A 132 -6.41 12.54 3.58
C TYR A 132 -7.78 13.05 3.15
N ARG A 133 -8.25 12.58 2.01
CA ARG A 133 -9.62 12.86 1.57
C ARG A 133 -10.60 12.05 2.41
N GLU A 134 -11.62 12.73 2.90
CA GLU A 134 -12.73 12.13 3.63
C GLU A 134 -14.03 12.46 2.89
N SER A 135 -14.53 11.50 2.13
CA SER A 135 -15.79 11.60 1.42
C SER A 135 -16.54 10.29 1.59
N GLN A 136 -17.73 10.34 2.14
CA GLN A 136 -18.58 9.18 2.34
C GLN A 136 -18.93 8.51 0.99
N GLU A 137 -19.19 9.30 -0.04
CA GLU A 137 -19.53 8.80 -1.38
C GLU A 137 -18.32 8.10 -2.01
N GLU A 138 -17.13 8.73 -1.94
CA GLU A 138 -15.89 8.14 -2.43
C GLU A 138 -15.54 6.86 -1.68
N PHE A 139 -15.80 6.80 -0.36
CA PHE A 139 -15.57 5.59 0.43
C PHE A 139 -16.50 4.43 0.01
N VAL A 140 -17.80 4.70 -0.20
CA VAL A 140 -18.74 3.70 -0.72
C VAL A 140 -18.26 3.18 -2.08
N ARG A 141 -17.81 4.08 -2.97
CA ARG A 141 -17.25 3.69 -4.28
C ARG A 141 -15.99 2.85 -4.16
N LEU A 142 -15.13 3.15 -3.17
CA LEU A 142 -13.93 2.36 -2.87
C LEU A 142 -14.29 0.95 -2.39
N VAL A 143 -15.34 0.79 -1.59
CA VAL A 143 -15.85 -0.52 -1.16
C VAL A 143 -16.34 -1.34 -2.36
N GLU A 144 -17.04 -0.74 -3.33
CA GLU A 144 -17.45 -1.43 -4.55
C GLU A 144 -16.24 -1.84 -5.41
N TYR A 145 -15.21 -0.99 -5.49
CA TYR A 145 -13.94 -1.34 -6.13
C TYR A 145 -13.31 -2.58 -5.48
N ALA A 146 -13.18 -2.59 -4.15
CA ALA A 146 -12.61 -3.72 -3.42
C ALA A 146 -13.46 -5.01 -3.62
N ARG A 147 -14.78 -4.89 -3.62
CA ARG A 147 -15.67 -6.02 -3.92
C ARG A 147 -15.46 -6.57 -5.33
N GLN A 148 -15.23 -5.70 -6.30
CA GLN A 148 -14.94 -6.13 -7.67
C GLN A 148 -13.60 -6.88 -7.75
N ASP A 149 -12.55 -6.39 -7.10
CA ASP A 149 -11.26 -7.08 -7.05
C ASP A 149 -11.42 -8.49 -6.43
N VAL A 150 -12.14 -8.62 -5.32
CA VAL A 150 -12.44 -9.92 -4.69
C VAL A 150 -13.20 -10.87 -5.62
N ARG A 151 -14.19 -10.37 -6.40
CA ARG A 151 -14.90 -11.20 -7.40
C ARG A 151 -13.97 -11.70 -8.49
N VAL A 152 -13.05 -10.87 -8.94
CA VAL A 152 -12.05 -11.24 -9.95
C VAL A 152 -11.07 -12.29 -9.39
N GLU A 153 -10.59 -12.10 -8.16
CA GLU A 153 -9.73 -13.08 -7.48
C GLU A 153 -10.43 -14.42 -7.27
N TYR A 154 -11.68 -14.40 -6.83
CA TYR A 154 -12.50 -15.60 -6.67
C TYR A 154 -12.69 -16.34 -7.99
N MET A 155 -12.98 -15.61 -9.07
CA MET A 155 -13.08 -16.19 -10.40
C MET A 155 -11.78 -16.89 -10.81
N LEU A 156 -10.61 -16.26 -10.60
CA LEU A 156 -9.32 -16.89 -10.88
C LEU A 156 -9.12 -18.15 -10.02
N TYR A 157 -9.36 -18.06 -8.72
CA TYR A 157 -9.20 -19.18 -7.79
C TYR A 157 -10.05 -20.41 -8.20
N MET A 158 -11.25 -20.17 -8.70
CA MET A 158 -12.18 -21.24 -9.08
C MET A 158 -11.87 -21.84 -10.45
N ASN A 159 -11.33 -21.06 -11.39
CA ASN A 159 -11.11 -21.51 -12.77
C ASN A 159 -9.68 -21.98 -13.06
N LEU A 160 -8.71 -21.67 -12.21
CA LEU A 160 -7.36 -22.15 -12.36
C LEU A 160 -7.15 -23.50 -11.64
N PRO A 161 -6.27 -24.37 -12.16
CA PRO A 161 -5.85 -25.59 -11.45
C PRO A 161 -5.31 -25.24 -10.06
N LYS A 162 -5.63 -26.04 -9.06
CA LYS A 162 -5.08 -25.87 -7.71
C LYS A 162 -3.58 -26.17 -7.72
N ILE A 163 -2.83 -25.40 -6.95
CA ILE A 163 -1.40 -25.64 -6.76
C ILE A 163 -1.22 -27.04 -6.11
N PRO A 164 -0.45 -27.96 -6.71
CA PRO A 164 -0.16 -29.26 -6.10
C PRO A 164 0.49 -29.09 -4.72
N GLU A 165 0.29 -30.07 -3.84
CA GLU A 165 0.78 -30.00 -2.45
C GLU A 165 2.31 -29.81 -2.38
N SER A 166 3.06 -30.42 -3.28
CA SER A 166 4.52 -30.23 -3.40
C SER A 166 4.89 -28.78 -3.69
N GLU A 167 4.25 -28.18 -4.68
CA GLU A 167 4.48 -26.81 -5.10
C GLU A 167 3.97 -25.79 -4.07
N LEU A 168 2.86 -26.12 -3.38
CA LEU A 168 2.36 -25.30 -2.29
C LEU A 168 3.38 -25.21 -1.15
N LYS A 169 4.05 -26.31 -0.81
CA LYS A 169 5.12 -26.33 0.20
C LYS A 169 6.32 -25.48 -0.22
N VAL A 170 6.70 -25.52 -1.50
CA VAL A 170 7.76 -24.67 -2.05
C VAL A 170 7.37 -23.19 -1.94
N TRP A 171 6.15 -22.84 -2.34
CA TRP A 171 5.64 -21.47 -2.20
C TRP A 171 5.61 -21.03 -0.73
N GLN A 172 5.16 -21.89 0.18
CA GLN A 172 5.16 -21.60 1.62
C GLN A 172 6.58 -21.39 2.16
N LEU A 173 7.54 -22.20 1.75
CA LEU A 173 8.94 -22.04 2.12
C LEU A 173 9.50 -20.68 1.62
N ASP A 174 9.21 -20.30 0.37
CA ASP A 174 9.57 -19.00 -0.18
C ASP A 174 9.01 -17.85 0.68
N GLN A 175 7.73 -17.95 1.08
CA GLN A 175 7.12 -16.97 1.96
C GLN A 175 7.81 -16.88 3.33
N GLN A 176 8.21 -18.02 3.91
CA GLN A 176 8.95 -18.07 5.19
C GLN A 176 10.33 -17.44 5.05
N ILE A 177 11.02 -17.68 3.94
CA ILE A 177 12.33 -17.06 3.66
C ILE A 177 12.18 -15.54 3.56
N ASN A 178 11.16 -15.06 2.84
CA ASN A 178 10.87 -13.64 2.69
C ASN A 178 10.47 -12.98 4.02
N ASP A 179 9.67 -13.66 4.84
CA ASP A 179 9.28 -13.19 6.18
C ASP A 179 10.48 -13.05 7.12
N ARG A 180 11.42 -13.99 7.05
CA ARG A 180 12.66 -13.96 7.83
C ARG A 180 13.60 -12.85 7.36
N GLY A 181 13.60 -12.58 6.06
CA GLY A 181 14.54 -11.67 5.42
C GLY A 181 15.98 -12.21 5.41
N VAL A 182 16.90 -11.35 5.00
CA VAL A 182 18.34 -11.61 5.01
C VAL A 182 19.03 -10.58 5.88
N GLN A 183 20.08 -11.00 6.59
CA GLN A 183 20.88 -10.08 7.38
C GLN A 183 21.70 -9.20 6.44
N VAL A 184 21.58 -7.88 6.58
CA VAL A 184 22.38 -6.90 5.85
C VAL A 184 23.37 -6.27 6.82
N ASP A 185 24.63 -6.18 6.42
CA ASP A 185 25.65 -5.41 7.14
C ASP A 185 25.43 -3.91 6.91
N VAL A 186 24.61 -3.34 7.80
CA VAL A 186 24.20 -1.92 7.74
C VAL A 186 25.40 -0.99 7.92
N HIS A 187 26.44 -1.42 8.67
CA HIS A 187 27.64 -0.62 8.92
C HIS A 187 28.45 -0.44 7.63
N ASN A 188 28.75 -1.53 6.95
CA ASN A 188 29.50 -1.50 5.69
C ASN A 188 28.68 -0.85 4.56
N ALA A 189 27.37 -1.16 4.47
CA ALA A 189 26.49 -0.50 3.51
C ALA A 189 26.46 1.02 3.71
N GLY A 190 26.38 1.49 4.97
CA GLY A 190 26.42 2.92 5.29
C GLY A 190 27.78 3.58 4.95
N GLY A 191 28.87 2.85 5.09
CA GLY A 191 30.20 3.30 4.66
C GLY A 191 30.29 3.51 3.15
N ILE A 192 29.77 2.56 2.37
CA ILE A 192 29.74 2.65 0.90
C ILE A 192 28.90 3.86 0.44
N VAL A 193 27.72 4.07 1.01
CA VAL A 193 26.87 5.22 0.66
C VAL A 193 27.60 6.55 0.90
N LYS A 194 28.28 6.71 2.04
CA LYS A 194 29.06 7.93 2.33
C LYS A 194 30.20 8.16 1.32
N THR A 195 30.87 7.10 0.88
CA THR A 195 31.95 7.21 -0.10
C THR A 195 31.44 7.56 -1.51
N LEU A 196 30.17 7.29 -1.81
CA LEU A 196 29.56 7.63 -3.11
C LEU A 196 28.97 9.06 -3.13
N ASP A 197 28.73 9.64 -1.95
CA ASP A 197 28.19 11.01 -1.80
C ASP A 197 29.32 12.07 -1.72
N ASP A 198 30.60 11.67 -1.53
CA ASP A 198 31.81 12.49 -1.57
C ASP A 198 32.42 12.53 -2.99
#